data_471f9aeff2a513a016abfd02a725ccb1
#
_entry.id   471f9aeff2a513a016abfd02a725ccb1
#
_cell.length_a   1.000
_cell.length_b   1.000
_cell.length_c   1.000
_cell.angle_alpha   90.00
_cell.angle_beta   90.00
_cell.angle_gamma   90.00
#
_symmetry.space_group_name_H-M   'P 1'
#
loop_
_entity.id
_entity.type
_entity.pdbx_description
1 polymer ?
#
loop_
_entity_poly.entity_id
_entity_poly.type
_entity_poly.pdbx_seq_one_letter_code
_entity_poly.pdbx_strand_id
1 'polypeptide(L)'
;IFYMFMKANHLLPIAAFCLMTASCNTGKQQAELTAGIQLANLDTTALPGTDFYQYACGGWMKNNPIPAEYSQYGSFTILAENNRKQIQGLIEELAATQHEAGSVAQKIGDLYKIVMDSVKLNKDGVAPIKAELDQLAALKDKKELYALLGDMQKKGIIAYNVLYVGADEMNSSMNAVQTYQTGLSMGEREYYLENDEATAKIRDAFRTHVQKMYQLAGFDEATAKKGMEVVMDVETRLAKAFRSRTELRDPHANYNKMSMEELKKNYPTFNWD
;
A
#
# COMPACT_ATOMS: atom_id res chain seq x y z
N ILE A 1 -57.12 53.62 31.31
CA ILE A 1 -55.75 53.31 30.94
C ILE A 1 -55.35 51.93 31.48
N PHE A 2 -56.03 50.85 31.06
CA PHE A 2 -55.66 49.50 31.50
C PHE A 2 -56.22 48.44 30.51
N TYR A 3 -55.91 48.55 29.24
CA TYR A 3 -56.31 47.50 28.26
C TYR A 3 -55.47 47.65 26.99
N MET A 4 -54.16 47.33 27.06
CA MET A 4 -53.38 47.23 25.79
C MET A 4 -51.98 46.59 25.97
N PHE A 5 -51.87 45.51 26.76
CA PHE A 5 -50.60 44.77 26.84
C PHE A 5 -50.80 43.26 27.03
N MET A 6 -51.70 42.65 26.30
CA MET A 6 -51.87 41.21 26.32
C MET A 6 -52.34 40.65 24.99
N LYS A 7 -51.54 40.80 23.92
CA LYS A 7 -51.74 40.06 22.67
C LYS A 7 -50.49 39.89 21.80
N ALA A 8 -49.30 39.73 22.39
CA ALA A 8 -48.07 39.51 21.59
C ALA A 8 -47.23 38.26 21.96
N ASN A 9 -47.67 37.43 22.94
CA ASN A 9 -46.80 36.36 23.44
C ASN A 9 -47.19 34.92 23.07
N HIS A 10 -48.12 34.70 22.12
CA HIS A 10 -48.54 33.35 21.76
C HIS A 10 -48.09 32.91 20.34
N LEU A 11 -47.38 33.74 19.58
CA LEU A 11 -46.90 33.39 18.24
C LEU A 11 -45.44 32.96 18.18
N LEU A 12 -44.64 33.23 19.22
CA LEU A 12 -43.21 32.82 19.26
C LEU A 12 -42.95 31.32 19.49
N PRO A 13 -43.75 30.54 20.25
CA PRO A 13 -43.42 29.13 20.42
C PRO A 13 -43.73 28.24 19.20
N ILE A 14 -44.65 28.66 18.28
CA ILE A 14 -44.98 27.89 17.10
C ILE A 14 -43.93 28.03 16.01
N ALA A 15 -43.28 29.18 15.86
CA ALA A 15 -42.18 29.37 14.93
C ALA A 15 -40.90 28.63 15.34
N ALA A 16 -40.61 28.52 16.65
CA ALA A 16 -39.49 27.76 17.18
C ALA A 16 -39.66 26.24 17.05
N PHE A 17 -40.90 25.75 17.10
CA PHE A 17 -41.18 24.31 16.93
C PHE A 17 -41.09 23.85 15.47
N CYS A 18 -41.38 24.73 14.50
CA CYS A 18 -41.21 24.41 13.06
C CYS A 18 -39.74 24.42 12.60
N LEU A 19 -38.84 25.10 13.33
CA LEU A 19 -37.42 25.12 13.00
C LEU A 19 -36.65 23.89 13.54
N MET A 20 -37.20 23.19 14.54
CA MET A 20 -36.56 21.98 15.08
C MET A 20 -36.92 20.70 14.30
N THR A 21 -37.88 20.72 13.39
CA THR A 21 -38.22 19.55 12.56
C THR A 21 -37.49 19.50 11.24
N ALA A 22 -36.72 20.55 10.87
CA ALA A 22 -35.94 20.58 9.63
C ALA A 22 -34.49 20.08 9.79
N SER A 23 -34.08 19.66 11.01
CA SER A 23 -32.69 19.30 11.29
C SER A 23 -32.40 17.80 11.40
N CYS A 24 -33.29 16.93 10.94
CA CYS A 24 -33.08 15.49 10.94
C CYS A 24 -33.36 14.86 9.58
N ASN A 25 -32.78 15.46 8.52
CA ASN A 25 -32.72 14.76 7.23
C ASN A 25 -31.30 14.86 6.62
N THR A 26 -30.28 14.56 7.43
CA THR A 26 -29.06 14.01 6.87
C THR A 26 -29.44 12.62 6.38
N GLY A 27 -29.84 12.56 5.12
CA GLY A 27 -30.09 11.31 4.44
C GLY A 27 -28.85 10.43 4.52
N LYS A 28 -28.75 9.62 5.57
CA LYS A 28 -28.03 8.36 5.43
C LYS A 28 -28.73 7.69 4.28
N GLN A 29 -28.10 7.66 3.13
CA GLN A 29 -28.48 6.81 2.03
C GLN A 29 -28.45 5.39 2.62
N GLN A 30 -29.59 4.95 3.10
CA GLN A 30 -29.77 3.60 3.59
C GLN A 30 -29.60 2.76 2.33
N ALA A 31 -28.52 2.00 2.26
CA ALA A 31 -28.28 1.10 1.16
C ALA A 31 -29.55 0.28 0.98
N GLU A 32 -30.16 0.37 -0.19
CA GLU A 32 -31.36 -0.38 -0.52
C GLU A 32 -31.03 -1.86 -0.36
N LEU A 33 -31.69 -2.52 0.60
CA LEU A 33 -31.49 -3.94 0.85
C LEU A 33 -32.04 -4.68 -0.36
N THR A 34 -31.17 -5.07 -1.27
CA THR A 34 -31.52 -5.89 -2.43
C THR A 34 -31.66 -7.36 -2.02
N ALA A 35 -32.55 -8.09 -2.68
CA ALA A 35 -32.62 -9.55 -2.52
C ALA A 35 -31.24 -10.18 -2.77
N GLY A 36 -30.91 -11.27 -2.07
CA GLY A 36 -29.58 -11.91 -2.14
C GLY A 36 -29.16 -12.34 -3.54
N ILE A 37 -30.12 -12.53 -4.48
CA ILE A 37 -29.87 -12.83 -5.90
C ILE A 37 -30.33 -11.64 -6.73
N GLN A 38 -29.39 -11.04 -7.47
CA GLN A 38 -29.68 -9.99 -8.44
C GLN A 38 -29.90 -10.63 -9.81
N LEU A 39 -31.13 -10.62 -10.31
CA LEU A 39 -31.46 -11.25 -11.60
C LEU A 39 -30.72 -10.65 -12.78
N ALA A 40 -30.33 -9.39 -12.72
CA ALA A 40 -29.51 -8.72 -13.74
C ALA A 40 -28.10 -9.33 -13.90
N ASN A 41 -27.64 -10.09 -12.92
CA ASN A 41 -26.33 -10.76 -12.98
C ASN A 41 -26.38 -12.09 -13.75
N LEU A 42 -27.60 -12.62 -13.98
CA LEU A 42 -27.80 -13.87 -14.68
C LEU A 42 -27.70 -13.66 -16.21
N ASP A 43 -27.13 -14.63 -16.90
CA ASP A 43 -27.25 -14.79 -18.34
C ASP A 43 -28.23 -15.95 -18.64
N THR A 44 -29.49 -15.62 -18.84
CA THR A 44 -30.54 -16.60 -19.10
C THR A 44 -30.43 -17.25 -20.47
N THR A 45 -29.51 -16.82 -21.34
CA THR A 45 -29.26 -17.45 -22.64
C THR A 45 -28.33 -18.67 -22.49
N ALA A 46 -27.57 -18.76 -21.40
CA ALA A 46 -26.76 -19.92 -21.07
C ALA A 46 -27.60 -21.02 -20.38
N LEU A 47 -27.35 -22.27 -20.73
CA LEU A 47 -28.02 -23.39 -20.07
C LEU A 47 -27.27 -23.75 -18.77
N PRO A 48 -27.92 -23.68 -17.59
CA PRO A 48 -27.24 -23.92 -16.32
C PRO A 48 -26.62 -25.31 -16.17
N GLY A 49 -27.18 -26.30 -16.88
CA GLY A 49 -26.62 -27.67 -16.91
C GLY A 49 -25.38 -27.81 -17.80
N THR A 50 -25.09 -26.83 -18.67
CA THR A 50 -23.94 -26.85 -19.58
C THR A 50 -22.83 -25.91 -19.09
N ASP A 51 -23.19 -24.69 -18.72
CA ASP A 51 -22.27 -23.68 -18.18
C ASP A 51 -22.97 -22.88 -17.08
N PHE A 52 -22.85 -23.39 -15.86
CA PHE A 52 -23.45 -22.77 -14.70
C PHE A 52 -22.79 -21.42 -14.35
N TYR A 53 -21.48 -21.29 -14.60
CA TYR A 53 -20.76 -20.03 -14.32
C TYR A 53 -21.26 -18.90 -15.24
N GLN A 54 -21.35 -19.17 -16.55
CA GLN A 54 -21.90 -18.22 -17.50
C GLN A 54 -23.36 -17.87 -17.15
N TYR A 55 -24.20 -18.87 -16.84
CA TYR A 55 -25.58 -18.65 -16.42
C TYR A 55 -25.66 -17.73 -15.19
N ALA A 56 -24.87 -18.00 -14.15
CA ALA A 56 -24.98 -17.29 -12.86
C ALA A 56 -24.32 -15.91 -12.88
N CYS A 57 -23.27 -15.69 -13.67
CA CYS A 57 -22.42 -14.51 -13.63
C CYS A 57 -22.32 -13.74 -14.95
N GLY A 58 -22.84 -14.29 -16.07
CA GLY A 58 -22.66 -13.72 -17.39
C GLY A 58 -23.22 -12.31 -17.56
N GLY A 59 -24.37 -12.02 -16.98
CA GLY A 59 -24.96 -10.68 -16.94
C GLY A 59 -24.09 -9.69 -16.18
N TRP A 60 -23.53 -10.12 -15.02
CA TRP A 60 -22.61 -9.30 -14.24
C TRP A 60 -21.33 -8.99 -15.04
N MET A 61 -20.69 -10.00 -15.63
CA MET A 61 -19.46 -9.84 -16.41
C MET A 61 -19.66 -8.89 -17.61
N LYS A 62 -20.79 -8.99 -18.28
CA LYS A 62 -21.16 -8.09 -19.39
C LYS A 62 -21.28 -6.63 -18.94
N ASN A 63 -21.84 -6.40 -17.74
CA ASN A 63 -22.07 -5.06 -17.22
C ASN A 63 -20.84 -4.48 -16.48
N ASN A 64 -19.86 -5.31 -16.15
CA ASN A 64 -18.66 -4.94 -15.41
C ASN A 64 -17.40 -5.44 -16.13
N PRO A 65 -17.03 -4.84 -17.28
CA PRO A 65 -15.80 -5.19 -17.96
C PRO A 65 -14.60 -4.92 -17.04
N ILE A 66 -13.55 -5.71 -17.18
CA ILE A 66 -12.32 -5.54 -16.42
C ILE A 66 -11.69 -4.19 -16.80
N PRO A 67 -11.52 -3.23 -15.86
CA PRO A 67 -10.82 -1.98 -16.13
C PRO A 67 -9.35 -2.24 -16.52
N ALA A 68 -8.77 -1.32 -17.30
CA ALA A 68 -7.42 -1.51 -17.87
C ALA A 68 -6.31 -1.67 -16.81
N GLU A 69 -6.53 -1.13 -15.61
CA GLU A 69 -5.60 -1.22 -14.48
C GLU A 69 -5.67 -2.54 -13.69
N TYR A 70 -6.64 -3.41 -13.99
CA TYR A 70 -6.82 -4.67 -13.28
C TYR A 70 -6.60 -5.89 -14.19
N SER A 71 -5.95 -6.91 -13.66
CA SER A 71 -5.86 -8.24 -14.31
C SER A 71 -7.08 -9.12 -14.03
N GLN A 72 -7.85 -8.77 -13.00
CA GLN A 72 -9.12 -9.43 -12.62
C GLN A 72 -10.03 -8.40 -11.95
N TYR A 73 -11.35 -8.57 -12.12
CA TYR A 73 -12.34 -7.67 -11.53
C TYR A 73 -13.51 -8.46 -10.99
N GLY A 74 -13.98 -8.11 -9.80
CA GLY A 74 -15.05 -8.84 -9.12
C GLY A 74 -15.53 -8.14 -7.86
N SER A 75 -16.45 -8.78 -7.14
CA SER A 75 -17.06 -8.21 -5.93
C SER A 75 -16.04 -7.77 -4.88
N PHE A 76 -14.96 -8.52 -4.69
CA PHE A 76 -13.91 -8.14 -3.75
C PHE A 76 -13.13 -6.91 -4.20
N THR A 77 -12.90 -6.74 -5.51
CA THR A 77 -12.25 -5.55 -6.06
C THR A 77 -13.12 -4.32 -5.83
N ILE A 78 -14.42 -4.42 -6.15
CA ILE A 78 -15.40 -3.36 -5.93
C ILE A 78 -15.49 -2.98 -4.44
N LEU A 79 -15.51 -3.98 -3.55
CA LEU A 79 -15.53 -3.76 -2.11
C LEU A 79 -14.27 -3.01 -1.65
N ALA A 80 -13.10 -3.42 -2.14
CA ALA A 80 -11.82 -2.78 -1.83
C ALA A 80 -11.78 -1.33 -2.33
N GLU A 81 -12.26 -1.05 -3.55
CA GLU A 81 -12.36 0.31 -4.09
C GLU A 81 -13.30 1.19 -3.27
N ASN A 82 -14.47 0.67 -2.94
CA ASN A 82 -15.44 1.40 -2.12
C ASN A 82 -14.88 1.70 -0.72
N ASN A 83 -14.19 0.74 -0.11
CA ASN A 83 -13.51 0.94 1.17
C ASN A 83 -12.43 2.03 1.08
N ARG A 84 -11.60 2.03 0.03
CA ARG A 84 -10.59 3.08 -0.19
C ARG A 84 -11.25 4.46 -0.34
N LYS A 85 -12.33 4.57 -1.11
CA LYS A 85 -13.07 5.84 -1.26
C LYS A 85 -13.67 6.34 0.05
N GLN A 86 -14.22 5.42 0.87
CA GLN A 86 -14.75 5.79 2.19
C GLN A 86 -13.65 6.25 3.13
N ILE A 87 -12.51 5.55 3.18
CA ILE A 87 -11.36 5.93 4.00
C ILE A 87 -10.81 7.27 3.52
N GLN A 88 -10.66 7.48 2.21
CA GLN A 88 -10.21 8.74 1.64
C GLN A 88 -11.14 9.88 2.06
N GLY A 89 -12.45 9.74 1.89
CA GLY A 89 -13.42 10.76 2.30
C GLY A 89 -13.34 11.08 3.80
N LEU A 90 -13.18 10.07 4.65
CA LEU A 90 -12.98 10.27 6.09
C LEU A 90 -11.69 11.05 6.39
N ILE A 91 -10.58 10.71 5.75
CA ILE A 91 -9.30 11.40 5.93
C ILE A 91 -9.40 12.86 5.48
N GLU A 92 -10.03 13.12 4.32
CA GLU A 92 -10.24 14.46 3.78
C GLU A 92 -11.13 15.30 4.71
N GLU A 93 -12.19 14.72 5.29
CA GLU A 93 -13.03 15.38 6.30
C GLU A 93 -12.22 15.75 7.55
N LEU A 94 -11.41 14.82 8.07
CA LEU A 94 -10.52 15.07 9.22
C LEU A 94 -9.48 16.14 8.89
N ALA A 95 -8.97 16.19 7.67
CA ALA A 95 -8.03 17.22 7.24
C ALA A 95 -8.69 18.60 7.09
N ALA A 96 -9.96 18.66 6.73
CA ALA A 96 -10.68 19.92 6.52
C ALA A 96 -11.14 20.59 7.83
N THR A 97 -11.18 19.86 8.94
CA THR A 97 -11.73 20.34 10.24
C THR A 97 -10.62 20.55 11.27
N GLN A 98 -10.93 21.35 12.30
CA GLN A 98 -10.06 21.51 13.47
C GLN A 98 -10.41 20.46 14.53
N HIS A 99 -9.39 19.91 15.14
CA HIS A 99 -9.52 18.86 16.16
C HIS A 99 -8.73 19.24 17.41
N GLU A 100 -9.04 18.61 18.54
CA GLU A 100 -8.32 18.78 19.79
C GLU A 100 -6.84 18.39 19.62
N ALA A 101 -5.96 19.20 20.20
CA ALA A 101 -4.51 18.98 20.12
C ALA A 101 -4.11 17.62 20.71
N GLY A 102 -3.32 16.85 19.96
CA GLY A 102 -2.87 15.51 20.33
C GLY A 102 -3.87 14.39 20.06
N SER A 103 -5.10 14.69 19.60
CA SER A 103 -6.10 13.69 19.24
C SER A 103 -5.67 12.87 18.00
N VAL A 104 -6.23 11.67 17.87
CA VAL A 104 -6.02 10.83 16.68
C VAL A 104 -6.52 11.54 15.41
N ALA A 105 -7.66 12.22 15.50
CA ALA A 105 -8.25 12.98 14.40
C ALA A 105 -7.31 14.08 13.89
N GLN A 106 -6.71 14.86 14.80
CA GLN A 106 -5.71 15.87 14.43
C GLN A 106 -4.49 15.23 13.73
N LYS A 107 -3.94 14.16 14.31
CA LYS A 107 -2.74 13.50 13.75
C LYS A 107 -2.98 12.99 12.33
N ILE A 108 -4.15 12.40 12.07
CA ILE A 108 -4.51 11.91 10.73
C ILE A 108 -4.64 13.10 9.76
N GLY A 109 -5.40 14.14 10.13
CA GLY A 109 -5.61 15.31 9.30
C GLY A 109 -4.31 16.06 8.98
N ASP A 110 -3.45 16.25 9.98
CA ASP A 110 -2.16 16.93 9.80
C ASP A 110 -1.19 16.10 8.95
N LEU A 111 -1.12 14.78 9.14
CA LEU A 111 -0.31 13.91 8.31
C LEU A 111 -0.77 13.97 6.83
N TYR A 112 -2.08 13.92 6.59
CA TYR A 112 -2.61 14.05 5.24
C TYR A 112 -2.23 15.40 4.59
N LYS A 113 -2.37 16.51 5.30
CA LYS A 113 -1.97 17.84 4.82
C LYS A 113 -0.49 17.90 4.44
N ILE A 114 0.38 17.32 5.28
CA ILE A 114 1.83 17.28 5.02
C ILE A 114 2.14 16.47 3.77
N VAL A 115 1.53 15.29 3.61
CA VAL A 115 1.77 14.39 2.46
C VAL A 115 1.22 14.99 1.16
N MET A 116 0.10 15.74 1.24
CA MET A 116 -0.55 16.35 0.07
C MET A 116 -0.04 17.76 -0.26
N ASP A 117 0.89 18.31 0.52
CA ASP A 117 1.51 19.61 0.24
C ASP A 117 2.53 19.50 -0.91
N SER A 118 2.02 19.44 -2.13
CA SER A 118 2.84 19.34 -3.35
C SER A 118 3.77 20.55 -3.56
N VAL A 119 3.41 21.73 -3.03
CA VAL A 119 4.25 22.93 -3.13
C VAL A 119 5.51 22.73 -2.28
N LYS A 120 5.34 22.29 -1.02
CA LYS A 120 6.46 21.99 -0.13
C LYS A 120 7.29 20.82 -0.65
N LEU A 121 6.66 19.73 -1.09
CA LEU A 121 7.34 18.55 -1.62
C LEU A 121 8.20 18.92 -2.84
N ASN A 122 7.68 19.70 -3.78
CA ASN A 122 8.44 20.16 -4.94
C ASN A 122 9.59 21.11 -4.58
N LYS A 123 9.39 21.96 -3.56
CA LYS A 123 10.44 22.87 -3.07
C LYS A 123 11.56 22.10 -2.36
N ASP A 124 11.22 21.13 -1.52
CA ASP A 124 12.18 20.36 -0.76
C ASP A 124 12.96 19.37 -1.66
N GLY A 125 12.29 18.84 -2.70
CA GLY A 125 12.90 17.93 -3.67
C GLY A 125 13.61 16.76 -2.97
N VAL A 126 14.91 16.55 -3.26
CA VAL A 126 15.75 15.48 -2.69
C VAL A 126 16.34 15.81 -1.31
N ALA A 127 16.19 17.04 -0.83
CA ALA A 127 16.82 17.50 0.42
C ALA A 127 16.52 16.59 1.63
N PRO A 128 15.31 16.04 1.83
CA PRO A 128 15.01 15.19 2.97
C PRO A 128 15.81 13.88 3.05
N ILE A 129 16.26 13.35 1.90
CA ILE A 129 17.05 12.10 1.83
C ILE A 129 18.54 12.33 1.52
N LYS A 130 18.95 13.60 1.44
CA LYS A 130 20.33 13.93 1.06
C LYS A 130 21.37 13.38 2.04
N ALA A 131 21.07 13.37 3.32
CA ALA A 131 21.98 12.84 4.33
C ALA A 131 22.26 11.34 4.14
N GLU A 132 21.24 10.55 3.81
CA GLU A 132 21.37 9.14 3.49
C GLU A 132 22.14 8.92 2.18
N LEU A 133 21.89 9.72 1.16
CA LEU A 133 22.65 9.65 -0.10
C LEU A 133 24.12 10.00 0.11
N ASP A 134 24.45 11.00 0.92
CA ASP A 134 25.82 11.38 1.25
C ASP A 134 26.53 10.26 2.03
N GLN A 135 25.86 9.60 2.97
CA GLN A 135 26.39 8.44 3.69
C GLN A 135 26.70 7.27 2.74
N LEU A 136 25.78 6.97 1.79
CA LEU A 136 26.02 5.96 0.76
C LEU A 136 27.21 6.30 -0.13
N ALA A 137 27.33 7.55 -0.55
CA ALA A 137 28.43 8.01 -1.39
C ALA A 137 29.81 7.97 -0.68
N ALA A 138 29.83 8.06 0.65
CA ALA A 138 31.05 8.05 1.46
C ALA A 138 31.58 6.64 1.75
N LEU A 139 30.83 5.57 1.45
CA LEU A 139 31.22 4.18 1.72
C LEU A 139 32.53 3.79 1.00
N LYS A 140 33.40 3.14 1.71
CA LYS A 140 34.70 2.70 1.20
C LYS A 140 34.81 1.20 0.99
N ASP A 141 34.10 0.43 1.81
CA ASP A 141 34.15 -1.01 1.78
C ASP A 141 32.85 -1.69 2.18
N LYS A 142 32.80 -3.02 2.08
CA LYS A 142 31.63 -3.83 2.43
C LYS A 142 31.30 -3.80 3.92
N LYS A 143 32.25 -3.60 4.80
CA LYS A 143 32.05 -3.56 6.25
C LYS A 143 31.23 -2.31 6.61
N GLU A 144 31.64 -1.16 6.05
CA GLU A 144 30.89 0.09 6.21
C GLU A 144 29.47 -0.02 5.60
N LEU A 145 29.32 -0.69 4.45
CA LEU A 145 28.01 -0.95 3.84
C LEU A 145 27.10 -1.76 4.78
N TYR A 146 27.58 -2.86 5.35
CA TYR A 146 26.77 -3.69 6.26
C TYR A 146 26.37 -2.93 7.53
N ALA A 147 27.27 -2.12 8.10
CA ALA A 147 26.95 -1.26 9.23
C ALA A 147 25.85 -0.24 8.87
N LEU A 148 25.96 0.42 7.72
CA LEU A 148 24.96 1.37 7.25
C LEU A 148 23.59 0.70 6.98
N LEU A 149 23.58 -0.49 6.38
CA LEU A 149 22.35 -1.25 6.16
C LEU A 149 21.64 -1.61 7.47
N GLY A 150 22.39 -1.97 8.50
CA GLY A 150 21.85 -2.20 9.84
C GLY A 150 21.23 -0.93 10.45
N ASP A 151 21.87 0.21 10.30
CA ASP A 151 21.33 1.50 10.78
C ASP A 151 20.11 1.96 9.96
N MET A 152 20.11 1.75 8.66
CA MET A 152 18.93 2.01 7.81
C MET A 152 17.74 1.15 8.22
N GLN A 153 17.95 -0.13 8.53
CA GLN A 153 16.89 -1.02 8.97
C GLN A 153 16.27 -0.56 10.30
N LYS A 154 17.04 -0.03 11.24
CA LYS A 154 16.52 0.59 12.47
C LYS A 154 15.59 1.78 12.19
N LYS A 155 15.80 2.47 11.07
CA LYS A 155 14.96 3.56 10.58
C LYS A 155 13.76 3.07 9.75
N GLY A 156 13.59 1.76 9.55
CA GLY A 156 12.55 1.18 8.72
C GLY A 156 12.87 1.15 7.22
N ILE A 157 14.10 1.47 6.82
CA ILE A 157 14.56 1.39 5.43
C ILE A 157 15.13 -0.01 5.18
N ILE A 158 14.35 -0.82 4.44
CA ILE A 158 14.69 -2.21 4.15
C ILE A 158 15.32 -2.28 2.75
N ALA A 159 16.57 -2.75 2.68
CA ALA A 159 17.28 -2.87 1.41
C ALA A 159 17.05 -4.24 0.75
N TYR A 160 17.61 -5.33 1.30
CA TYR A 160 17.59 -6.65 0.64
C TYR A 160 17.17 -7.80 1.56
N ASN A 161 17.04 -7.58 2.85
CA ASN A 161 16.52 -8.55 3.81
C ASN A 161 15.74 -7.84 4.91
N VAL A 162 14.77 -8.56 5.46
CA VAL A 162 14.00 -8.12 6.63
C VAL A 162 14.46 -8.92 7.82
N LEU A 163 14.73 -8.24 8.94
CA LEU A 163 14.90 -8.86 10.24
C LEU A 163 13.74 -8.42 11.14
N TYR A 164 13.05 -9.37 11.72
CA TYR A 164 11.96 -9.10 12.67
C TYR A 164 11.96 -10.17 13.76
N VAL A 165 11.29 -9.87 14.86
CA VAL A 165 11.08 -10.82 15.94
C VAL A 165 9.63 -11.31 15.90
N GLY A 166 9.45 -12.61 15.83
CA GLY A 166 8.14 -13.25 15.80
C GLY A 166 8.15 -14.60 16.48
N ALA A 167 6.97 -15.17 16.68
CA ALA A 167 6.86 -16.53 17.20
C ALA A 167 7.56 -17.52 16.26
N ASP A 168 8.30 -18.45 16.84
CA ASP A 168 8.94 -19.54 16.10
C ASP A 168 7.84 -20.41 15.46
N GLU A 169 7.92 -20.63 14.15
CA GLU A 169 6.88 -21.34 13.39
C GLU A 169 6.67 -22.79 13.86
N MET A 170 7.70 -23.42 14.41
CA MET A 170 7.64 -24.79 14.92
C MET A 170 7.50 -24.86 16.45
N ASN A 171 7.60 -23.73 17.16
CA ASN A 171 7.38 -23.63 18.59
C ASN A 171 6.86 -22.24 18.97
N SER A 172 5.56 -22.05 18.87
CA SER A 172 4.89 -20.77 19.11
C SER A 172 5.02 -20.20 20.53
N SER A 173 5.54 -21.01 21.50
CA SER A 173 5.84 -20.53 22.86
C SER A 173 7.16 -19.76 22.96
N MET A 174 7.95 -19.71 21.89
CA MET A 174 9.22 -19.01 21.82
C MET A 174 9.19 -17.95 20.71
N ASN A 175 9.88 -16.83 20.96
CA ASN A 175 10.17 -15.86 19.92
C ASN A 175 11.56 -16.12 19.33
N ALA A 176 11.70 -15.93 18.04
CA ALA A 176 12.97 -15.98 17.33
C ALA A 176 13.15 -14.76 16.44
N VAL A 177 14.40 -14.40 16.19
CA VAL A 177 14.71 -13.46 15.10
C VAL A 177 14.51 -14.20 13.78
N GLN A 178 13.74 -13.63 12.90
CA GLN A 178 13.39 -14.21 11.62
C GLN A 178 13.83 -13.29 10.48
N THR A 179 14.13 -13.90 9.35
CA THR A 179 14.42 -13.19 8.10
C THR A 179 13.75 -13.92 6.93
N TYR A 180 13.41 -13.18 5.90
CA TYR A 180 12.90 -13.73 4.65
C TYR A 180 13.44 -12.97 3.44
N GLN A 181 13.36 -13.59 2.27
CA GLN A 181 13.82 -12.97 1.04
C GLN A 181 12.98 -11.73 0.68
N THR A 182 13.66 -10.65 0.35
CA THR A 182 13.06 -9.38 -0.11
C THR A 182 14.10 -8.56 -0.88
N GLY A 183 13.72 -7.41 -1.37
CA GLY A 183 14.63 -6.48 -2.07
C GLY A 183 14.51 -6.50 -3.58
N LEU A 184 13.47 -7.15 -4.13
CA LEU A 184 13.12 -7.02 -5.55
C LEU A 184 12.09 -5.92 -5.72
N SER A 185 12.46 -4.84 -6.40
CA SER A 185 11.59 -3.67 -6.59
C SER A 185 10.34 -3.97 -7.41
N MET A 186 10.38 -4.90 -8.37
CA MET A 186 9.21 -5.38 -9.11
C MET A 186 8.43 -6.47 -8.38
N GLY A 187 8.86 -6.88 -7.17
CA GLY A 187 8.19 -7.85 -6.30
C GLY A 187 8.55 -9.30 -6.60
N GLU A 188 8.14 -9.84 -7.71
CA GLU A 188 8.32 -11.27 -8.03
C GLU A 188 9.55 -11.51 -8.91
N ARG A 189 10.23 -12.65 -8.69
CA ARG A 189 11.44 -13.04 -9.44
C ARG A 189 11.18 -13.22 -10.94
N GLU A 190 9.99 -13.63 -11.30
CA GLU A 190 9.56 -13.87 -12.66
C GLU A 190 9.71 -12.62 -13.54
N TYR A 191 9.44 -11.43 -13.01
CA TYR A 191 9.63 -10.17 -13.74
C TYR A 191 11.07 -9.92 -14.21
N TYR A 192 12.07 -10.53 -13.55
CA TYR A 192 13.48 -10.42 -13.92
C TYR A 192 13.95 -11.56 -14.84
N LEU A 193 13.32 -12.74 -14.78
CA LEU A 193 13.84 -13.99 -15.36
C LEU A 193 13.07 -14.44 -16.60
N GLU A 194 11.78 -14.13 -16.70
CA GLU A 194 10.96 -14.56 -17.83
C GLU A 194 11.08 -13.60 -19.03
N ASN A 195 10.92 -14.15 -20.25
CA ASN A 195 11.15 -13.43 -21.50
C ASN A 195 9.90 -13.29 -22.37
N ASP A 196 8.70 -13.43 -21.80
CA ASP A 196 7.48 -13.11 -22.50
C ASP A 196 7.35 -11.59 -22.73
N GLU A 197 6.52 -11.20 -23.71
CA GLU A 197 6.37 -9.80 -24.12
C GLU A 197 5.85 -8.90 -23.00
N ALA A 198 4.92 -9.39 -22.18
CA ALA A 198 4.33 -8.61 -21.10
C ALA A 198 5.37 -8.29 -20.01
N THR A 199 6.13 -9.31 -19.60
CA THR A 199 7.22 -9.17 -18.62
C THR A 199 8.35 -8.29 -19.15
N ALA A 200 8.69 -8.38 -20.42
CA ALA A 200 9.69 -7.50 -21.05
C ALA A 200 9.26 -6.02 -20.99
N LYS A 201 8.00 -5.71 -21.29
CA LYS A 201 7.45 -4.33 -21.17
C LYS A 201 7.52 -3.80 -19.75
N ILE A 202 7.23 -4.63 -18.76
CA ILE A 202 7.33 -4.24 -17.32
C ILE A 202 8.79 -3.93 -16.97
N ARG A 203 9.75 -4.76 -17.38
CA ARG A 203 11.19 -4.50 -17.15
C ARG A 203 11.66 -3.20 -17.81
N ASP A 204 11.21 -2.89 -19.01
CA ASP A 204 11.61 -1.66 -19.72
C ASP A 204 11.01 -0.42 -19.06
N ALA A 205 9.76 -0.51 -18.59
CA ALA A 205 9.15 0.54 -17.80
C ALA A 205 9.91 0.76 -16.47
N PHE A 206 10.32 -0.32 -15.81
CA PHE A 206 11.11 -0.25 -14.58
C PHE A 206 12.49 0.37 -14.82
N ARG A 207 13.21 0.01 -15.87
CA ARG A 207 14.48 0.64 -16.25
C ARG A 207 14.34 2.14 -16.44
N THR A 208 13.29 2.55 -17.16
CA THR A 208 12.98 3.96 -17.39
C THR A 208 12.70 4.67 -16.06
N HIS A 209 11.93 4.04 -15.18
CA HIS A 209 11.63 4.57 -13.85
C HIS A 209 12.89 4.75 -13.01
N VAL A 210 13.74 3.73 -12.91
CA VAL A 210 14.99 3.80 -12.11
C VAL A 210 15.90 4.92 -12.62
N GLN A 211 16.13 5.00 -13.94
CA GLN A 211 16.92 6.08 -14.52
C GLN A 211 16.33 7.45 -14.19
N LYS A 212 15.01 7.61 -14.26
CA LYS A 212 14.33 8.86 -13.91
C LYS A 212 14.50 9.22 -12.43
N MET A 213 14.44 8.23 -11.53
CA MET A 213 14.66 8.45 -10.09
C MET A 213 16.08 8.97 -9.80
N TYR A 214 17.10 8.41 -10.45
CA TYR A 214 18.48 8.94 -10.35
C TYR A 214 18.58 10.39 -10.83
N GLN A 215 17.95 10.73 -11.96
CA GLN A 215 17.94 12.11 -12.46
C GLN A 215 17.24 13.07 -11.48
N LEU A 216 16.09 12.66 -10.91
CA LEU A 216 15.37 13.42 -9.88
C LEU A 216 16.20 13.59 -8.59
N ALA A 217 17.05 12.61 -8.26
CA ALA A 217 18.01 12.71 -7.17
C ALA A 217 19.22 13.63 -7.48
N GLY A 218 19.30 14.20 -8.68
CA GLY A 218 20.32 15.17 -9.05
C GLY A 218 21.53 14.57 -9.79
N PHE A 219 21.50 13.31 -10.16
CA PHE A 219 22.57 12.68 -10.96
C PHE A 219 22.44 13.05 -12.44
N ASP A 220 23.58 13.17 -13.14
CA ASP A 220 23.60 13.34 -14.59
C ASP A 220 23.09 12.10 -15.34
N GLU A 221 22.81 12.25 -16.63
CA GLU A 221 22.23 11.20 -17.46
C GLU A 221 23.11 9.93 -17.54
N ALA A 222 24.44 10.09 -17.66
CA ALA A 222 25.38 8.97 -17.76
C ALA A 222 25.43 8.18 -16.46
N THR A 223 25.48 8.87 -15.32
CA THR A 223 25.43 8.29 -13.97
C THR A 223 24.09 7.61 -13.72
N ALA A 224 22.98 8.25 -14.10
CA ALA A 224 21.64 7.68 -13.95
C ALA A 224 21.46 6.39 -14.77
N LYS A 225 21.94 6.37 -16.01
CA LYS A 225 21.94 5.17 -16.85
C LYS A 225 22.76 4.04 -16.23
N LYS A 226 23.99 4.33 -15.79
CA LYS A 226 24.86 3.35 -15.14
C LYS A 226 24.24 2.82 -13.84
N GLY A 227 23.64 3.70 -13.04
CA GLY A 227 22.91 3.33 -11.81
C GLY A 227 21.75 2.37 -12.11
N MET A 228 20.98 2.64 -13.12
CA MET A 228 19.92 1.75 -13.58
C MET A 228 20.45 0.37 -13.99
N GLU A 229 21.53 0.32 -14.76
CA GLU A 229 22.14 -0.96 -15.19
C GLU A 229 22.63 -1.77 -13.97
N VAL A 230 23.22 -1.11 -12.97
CA VAL A 230 23.64 -1.75 -11.72
C VAL A 230 22.47 -2.28 -10.91
N VAL A 231 21.38 -1.50 -10.76
CA VAL A 231 20.16 -1.96 -10.08
C VAL A 231 19.60 -3.20 -10.76
N MET A 232 19.49 -3.18 -12.08
CA MET A 232 18.99 -4.32 -12.85
C MET A 232 19.89 -5.58 -12.71
N ASP A 233 21.20 -5.42 -12.71
CA ASP A 233 22.13 -6.55 -12.49
C ASP A 233 21.99 -7.13 -11.08
N VAL A 234 22.02 -6.28 -10.06
CA VAL A 234 21.92 -6.73 -8.67
C VAL A 234 20.59 -7.43 -8.42
N GLU A 235 19.46 -6.83 -8.80
CA GLU A 235 18.14 -7.42 -8.58
C GLU A 235 17.93 -8.70 -9.41
N THR A 236 18.47 -8.78 -10.64
CA THR A 236 18.45 -10.02 -11.42
C THR A 236 19.23 -11.15 -10.76
N ARG A 237 20.38 -10.84 -10.14
CA ARG A 237 21.16 -11.84 -9.37
C ARG A 237 20.41 -12.28 -8.11
N LEU A 238 19.75 -11.36 -7.41
CA LEU A 238 18.86 -11.69 -6.28
C LEU A 238 17.69 -12.58 -6.75
N ALA A 239 17.02 -12.22 -7.83
CA ALA A 239 15.91 -12.98 -8.39
C ALA A 239 16.29 -14.42 -8.73
N LYS A 240 17.51 -14.65 -9.26
CA LYS A 240 18.03 -16.01 -9.52
C LYS A 240 18.21 -16.83 -8.25
N ALA A 241 18.56 -16.20 -7.14
CA ALA A 241 18.73 -16.85 -5.84
C ALA A 241 17.41 -17.06 -5.07
N PHE A 242 16.36 -16.30 -5.41
CA PHE A 242 15.08 -16.34 -4.71
C PHE A 242 14.32 -17.63 -5.03
N ARG A 243 13.59 -18.13 -4.03
CA ARG A 243 12.53 -19.13 -4.23
C ARG A 243 11.34 -18.49 -4.92
N SER A 244 10.66 -19.28 -5.73
CA SER A 244 9.41 -18.88 -6.36
C SER A 244 8.29 -18.73 -5.31
N ARG A 245 7.25 -18.02 -5.68
CA ARG A 245 6.05 -17.85 -4.84
C ARG A 245 5.40 -19.19 -4.43
N THR A 246 5.49 -20.21 -5.30
CA THR A 246 4.98 -21.54 -5.02
C THR A 246 5.86 -22.26 -3.98
N GLU A 247 7.18 -22.20 -4.12
CA GLU A 247 8.13 -22.80 -3.18
C GLU A 247 8.06 -22.15 -1.79
N LEU A 248 7.75 -20.84 -1.71
CA LEU A 248 7.57 -20.14 -0.42
C LEU A 248 6.31 -20.57 0.34
N ARG A 249 5.41 -21.36 -0.25
CA ARG A 249 4.23 -21.90 0.46
C ARG A 249 4.52 -23.12 1.32
N ASP A 250 5.70 -23.70 1.20
CA ASP A 250 6.11 -24.84 2.02
C ASP A 250 6.80 -24.36 3.31
N PRO A 251 6.10 -24.35 4.47
CA PRO A 251 6.66 -23.86 5.72
C PRO A 251 7.81 -24.72 6.22
N HIS A 252 7.81 -26.04 5.94
CA HIS A 252 8.89 -26.92 6.37
C HIS A 252 10.17 -26.66 5.57
N ALA A 253 10.07 -26.47 4.27
CA ALA A 253 11.21 -26.14 3.43
C ALA A 253 11.80 -24.73 3.73
N ASN A 254 10.97 -23.81 4.25
CA ASN A 254 11.38 -22.46 4.63
C ASN A 254 11.93 -22.37 6.06
N TYR A 255 11.69 -23.37 6.90
CA TYR A 255 12.16 -23.39 8.30
C TYR A 255 13.64 -23.79 8.36
N ASN A 256 14.52 -22.80 8.50
CA ASN A 256 15.96 -22.98 8.54
C ASN A 256 16.55 -22.36 9.81
N LYS A 257 16.09 -22.81 10.98
CA LYS A 257 16.56 -22.31 12.27
C LYS A 257 18.02 -22.65 12.48
N MET A 258 18.82 -21.67 12.89
CA MET A 258 20.24 -21.77 13.16
C MET A 258 20.59 -21.05 14.45
N SER A 259 21.61 -21.54 15.15
CA SER A 259 22.24 -20.80 16.25
C SER A 259 23.10 -19.66 15.67
N MET A 260 23.46 -18.68 16.50
CA MET A 260 24.38 -17.60 16.12
C MET A 260 25.76 -18.12 15.68
N GLU A 261 26.21 -19.23 16.29
CA GLU A 261 27.48 -19.89 15.91
C GLU A 261 27.40 -20.48 14.49
N GLU A 262 26.28 -21.15 14.19
CA GLU A 262 26.04 -21.69 12.85
C GLU A 262 25.90 -20.59 11.80
N LEU A 263 25.22 -19.49 12.12
CA LEU A 263 25.13 -18.33 11.22
C LEU A 263 26.50 -17.72 10.90
N LYS A 264 27.33 -17.50 11.92
CA LYS A 264 28.70 -16.99 11.76
C LYS A 264 29.55 -17.93 10.92
N LYS A 265 29.42 -19.24 11.12
CA LYS A 265 30.15 -20.26 10.38
C LYS A 265 29.69 -20.36 8.92
N ASN A 266 28.39 -20.37 8.68
CA ASN A 266 27.81 -20.61 7.37
C ASN A 266 27.81 -19.36 6.49
N TYR A 267 27.72 -18.15 7.11
CA TYR A 267 27.62 -16.87 6.42
C TYR A 267 28.64 -15.85 6.96
N PRO A 268 29.96 -16.16 6.85
CA PRO A 268 31.04 -15.34 7.46
C PRO A 268 31.21 -13.95 6.84
N THR A 269 30.58 -13.70 5.67
CA THR A 269 30.62 -12.40 4.98
C THR A 269 29.78 -11.34 5.68
N PHE A 270 28.80 -11.73 6.48
CA PHE A 270 27.99 -10.81 7.26
C PHE A 270 28.58 -10.59 8.65
N ASN A 271 28.46 -9.38 9.15
CA ASN A 271 28.77 -9.07 10.54
C ASN A 271 27.53 -9.41 11.40
N TRP A 272 27.61 -10.51 12.14
CA TRP A 272 26.52 -10.99 13.01
C TRP A 272 26.68 -10.53 14.48
N ASP A 273 27.64 -9.68 14.78
CA ASP A 273 27.92 -9.15 16.14
C ASP A 273 27.15 -7.86 16.43
#